data_3a57a14791754d04363428f04ad01ca5
#
_entry.id   3a57a14791754d04363428f04ad01ca5
#
_cell.length_a   1.000
_cell.length_b   1.000
_cell.length_c   1.000
_cell.angle_alpha   90.00
_cell.angle_beta   90.00
_cell.angle_gamma   90.00
#
_symmetry.space_group_name_H-M   'P 1'
#
loop_
_entity.id
_entity.type
_entity.pdbx_description
1 polymer ?
#
loop_
_entity_poly.entity_id
_entity_poly.type
_entity_poly.pdbx_seq_one_letter_code
_entity_poly.pdbx_strand_id
1 'polypeptide(L)'
;MKNSSNSTPPLFRGLVIVAGFLLLIWGGFHLWQWHKLRPLRAAMDSFTTESTMEPISIYPVTIQPQQITPKARELMVQFVKSLGSPVIDDAIPAGGWSFTYTAPQGQVTVSSRRAVLQLEDGSRLQAYFYHSDKEVYKQLDEEIGRLFDEKAERQGLELESK
;
A
#
# COMPACT_ATOMS: atom_id res chain seq x y z
N MET A 1 50.35 -17.84 -38.53
CA MET A 1 49.41 -17.57 -37.42
C MET A 1 48.29 -16.68 -37.95
N LYS A 2 47.11 -17.22 -38.20
CA LYS A 2 45.91 -16.43 -38.61
C LYS A 2 45.23 -15.90 -37.39
N ASN A 3 45.29 -14.60 -37.17
CA ASN A 3 44.42 -13.92 -36.20
C ASN A 3 42.97 -13.96 -36.74
N SER A 4 42.16 -14.89 -36.26
CA SER A 4 40.71 -14.83 -36.43
C SER A 4 40.16 -13.73 -35.55
N SER A 5 40.02 -12.51 -36.08
CA SER A 5 39.24 -11.45 -35.44
C SER A 5 37.78 -11.92 -35.40
N ASN A 6 37.35 -12.40 -34.24
CA ASN A 6 35.94 -12.65 -33.93
C ASN A 6 35.18 -11.32 -33.93
N SER A 7 34.85 -10.79 -35.10
CA SER A 7 33.97 -9.65 -35.23
C SER A 7 32.52 -10.13 -34.98
N THR A 8 32.00 -9.78 -33.81
CA THR A 8 30.55 -9.99 -33.51
C THR A 8 29.69 -9.42 -34.63
N PRO A 9 28.68 -10.18 -35.14
CA PRO A 9 27.82 -9.73 -36.23
C PRO A 9 27.17 -8.36 -35.89
N PRO A 10 27.03 -7.47 -36.89
CA PRO A 10 26.49 -6.10 -36.65
C PRO A 10 25.09 -6.13 -36.05
N LEU A 11 24.27 -7.13 -36.38
CA LEU A 11 22.96 -7.35 -35.74
C LEU A 11 23.04 -7.59 -34.22
N PHE A 12 24.04 -8.34 -33.77
CA PHE A 12 24.22 -8.61 -32.33
C PHE A 12 24.63 -7.34 -31.56
N ARG A 13 25.47 -6.49 -32.16
CA ARG A 13 25.83 -5.19 -31.56
C ARG A 13 24.63 -4.27 -31.45
N GLY A 14 23.77 -4.20 -32.48
CA GLY A 14 22.52 -3.43 -32.43
C GLY A 14 21.57 -3.91 -31.33
N LEU A 15 21.42 -5.22 -31.19
CA LEU A 15 20.55 -5.82 -30.17
C LEU A 15 21.03 -5.55 -28.74
N VAL A 16 22.34 -5.59 -28.51
CA VAL A 16 22.94 -5.25 -27.20
C VAL A 16 22.75 -3.78 -26.85
N ILE A 17 22.87 -2.86 -27.83
CA ILE A 17 22.64 -1.42 -27.61
C ILE A 17 21.18 -1.17 -27.26
N VAL A 18 20.22 -1.77 -27.98
CA VAL A 18 18.79 -1.63 -27.70
C VAL A 18 18.44 -2.19 -26.32
N ALA A 19 18.93 -3.38 -25.99
CA ALA A 19 18.73 -3.99 -24.68
C ALA A 19 19.30 -3.13 -23.56
N GLY A 20 20.49 -2.57 -23.73
CA GLY A 20 21.12 -1.64 -22.78
C GLY A 20 20.27 -0.37 -22.58
N PHE A 21 19.74 0.20 -23.66
CA PHE A 21 18.88 1.39 -23.59
C PHE A 21 17.56 1.10 -22.88
N LEU A 22 16.93 -0.04 -23.14
CA LEU A 22 15.71 -0.48 -22.45
C LEU A 22 15.95 -0.69 -20.95
N LEU A 23 17.08 -1.28 -20.57
CA LEU A 23 17.48 -1.45 -19.17
C LEU A 23 17.72 -0.10 -18.47
N LEU A 24 18.31 0.88 -19.15
CA LEU A 24 18.50 2.23 -18.60
C LEU A 24 17.17 2.94 -18.40
N ILE A 25 16.24 2.85 -19.36
CA ILE A 25 14.88 3.43 -19.22
C ILE A 25 14.15 2.76 -18.05
N TRP A 26 14.16 1.44 -18.02
CA TRP A 26 13.50 0.67 -16.96
C TRP A 26 14.10 0.96 -15.58
N GLY A 27 15.43 0.96 -15.45
CA GLY A 27 16.12 1.30 -14.21
C GLY A 27 15.89 2.74 -13.77
N GLY A 28 15.91 3.69 -14.70
CA GLY A 28 15.62 5.10 -14.44
C GLY A 28 14.18 5.31 -13.96
N PHE A 29 13.20 4.61 -14.56
CA PHE A 29 11.81 4.65 -14.15
C PHE A 29 11.62 4.08 -12.74
N HIS A 30 12.25 2.94 -12.42
CA HIS A 30 12.20 2.37 -11.07
C HIS A 30 12.83 3.26 -10.01
N LEU A 31 13.98 3.88 -10.30
CA LEU A 31 14.64 4.84 -9.41
C LEU A 31 13.77 6.08 -9.17
N TRP A 32 13.13 6.60 -10.22
CA TRP A 32 12.21 7.73 -10.12
C TRP A 32 10.99 7.40 -9.26
N GLN A 33 10.34 6.23 -9.49
CA GLN A 33 9.23 5.76 -8.65
C GLN A 33 9.65 5.59 -7.19
N TRP A 34 10.80 4.96 -6.96
CA TRP A 34 11.33 4.74 -5.62
C TRP A 34 11.56 6.07 -4.88
N HIS A 35 12.14 7.06 -5.57
CA HIS A 35 12.38 8.39 -5.00
C HIS A 35 11.06 9.11 -4.70
N LYS A 36 10.10 9.08 -5.63
CA LYS A 36 8.80 9.72 -5.50
C LYS A 36 7.95 9.12 -4.37
N LEU A 37 8.04 7.81 -4.14
CA LEU A 37 7.28 7.11 -3.10
C LEU A 37 8.00 7.04 -1.75
N ARG A 38 9.20 7.60 -1.64
CA ARG A 38 9.96 7.62 -0.38
C ARG A 38 9.20 8.21 0.81
N PRO A 39 8.47 9.35 0.68
CA PRO A 39 7.68 9.90 1.79
C PRO A 39 6.57 8.95 2.24
N LEU A 40 5.87 8.31 1.31
CA LEU A 40 4.82 7.34 1.62
C LEU A 40 5.40 6.14 2.38
N ARG A 41 6.53 5.59 1.94
CA ARG A 41 7.21 4.49 2.65
C ARG A 41 7.60 4.89 4.06
N ALA A 42 8.24 6.04 4.22
CA ALA A 42 8.64 6.53 5.54
C ALA A 42 7.42 6.73 6.47
N ALA A 43 6.30 7.21 5.93
CA ALA A 43 5.05 7.33 6.66
C ALA A 43 4.47 5.97 7.05
N MET A 44 4.53 4.96 6.18
CA MET A 44 4.10 3.60 6.47
C MET A 44 5.01 2.91 7.50
N ASP A 45 6.32 3.09 7.41
CA ASP A 45 7.29 2.54 8.36
C ASP A 45 7.13 3.11 9.77
N SER A 46 6.60 4.34 9.88
CA SER A 46 6.32 5.00 11.17
C SER A 46 5.07 4.50 11.87
N PHE A 47 4.25 3.67 11.20
CA PHE A 47 3.00 3.17 11.77
C PHE A 47 3.26 2.14 12.87
N THR A 48 2.67 2.40 14.05
CA THR A 48 2.76 1.56 15.25
C THR A 48 1.37 1.37 15.88
N THR A 49 1.26 0.50 16.87
CA THR A 49 0.03 0.29 17.63
C THR A 49 -0.42 1.54 18.42
N GLU A 50 0.50 2.48 18.67
CA GLU A 50 0.26 3.74 19.39
C GLU A 50 -0.09 4.90 18.45
N SER A 51 -0.01 4.70 17.14
CA SER A 51 -0.32 5.76 16.17
C SER A 51 -1.73 6.26 16.33
N THR A 52 -1.90 7.58 16.21
CA THR A 52 -3.22 8.22 16.20
C THR A 52 -3.97 7.82 14.94
N MET A 53 -5.16 7.27 15.14
CA MET A 53 -6.02 6.80 14.05
C MET A 53 -7.30 7.62 13.97
N GLU A 54 -7.85 7.71 12.78
CA GLU A 54 -9.19 8.22 12.54
C GLU A 54 -10.25 7.12 12.73
N PRO A 55 -11.54 7.50 12.92
CA PRO A 55 -12.63 6.53 12.94
C PRO A 55 -12.70 5.73 11.65
N ILE A 56 -12.95 4.42 11.77
CA ILE A 56 -13.19 3.54 10.62
C ILE A 56 -14.69 3.49 10.39
N SER A 57 -15.13 3.86 9.17
CA SER A 57 -16.55 3.91 8.84
C SER A 57 -16.91 2.97 7.70
N ILE A 58 -17.92 2.13 7.92
CA ILE A 58 -18.67 1.42 6.88
C ILE A 58 -20.13 1.75 7.16
N TYR A 59 -20.72 2.54 6.25
CA TYR A 59 -22.11 3.02 6.48
C TYR A 59 -23.08 1.87 6.80
N PRO A 60 -23.96 1.98 7.82
CA PRO A 60 -24.14 3.16 8.70
C PRO A 60 -23.28 3.17 9.99
N VAL A 61 -22.34 2.24 10.14
CA VAL A 61 -21.58 2.02 11.37
C VAL A 61 -20.22 2.72 11.32
N THR A 62 -19.83 3.34 12.44
CA THR A 62 -18.51 3.97 12.61
C THR A 62 -17.85 3.45 13.88
N ILE A 63 -16.63 2.90 13.78
CA ILE A 63 -15.82 2.44 14.90
C ILE A 63 -14.86 3.55 15.29
N GLN A 64 -14.94 4.00 16.53
CA GLN A 64 -14.00 4.99 17.06
C GLN A 64 -12.64 4.36 17.38
N PRO A 65 -11.52 5.11 17.32
CA PRO A 65 -10.19 4.57 17.58
C PRO A 65 -10.05 3.83 18.91
N GLN A 66 -10.80 4.26 19.94
CA GLN A 66 -10.80 3.64 21.28
C GLN A 66 -11.51 2.27 21.30
N GLN A 67 -12.31 1.98 20.29
CA GLN A 67 -13.05 0.72 20.15
C GLN A 67 -12.26 -0.32 19.35
N ILE A 68 -11.15 0.09 18.71
CA ILE A 68 -10.26 -0.81 17.97
C ILE A 68 -9.47 -1.64 18.99
N THR A 69 -9.63 -2.95 18.95
CA THR A 69 -8.96 -3.86 19.88
C THR A 69 -7.43 -3.81 19.71
N PRO A 70 -6.64 -4.11 20.76
CA PRO A 70 -5.19 -4.27 20.62
C PRO A 70 -4.82 -5.26 19.51
N LYS A 71 -5.54 -6.37 19.41
CA LYS A 71 -5.35 -7.38 18.35
C LYS A 71 -5.55 -6.78 16.96
N ALA A 72 -6.62 -6.01 16.73
CA ALA A 72 -6.85 -5.35 15.45
C ALA A 72 -5.72 -4.37 15.11
N ARG A 73 -5.23 -3.60 16.09
CA ARG A 73 -4.09 -2.69 15.91
C ARG A 73 -2.80 -3.41 15.52
N GLU A 74 -2.49 -4.52 16.19
CA GLU A 74 -1.34 -5.36 15.84
C GLU A 74 -1.45 -5.91 14.41
N LEU A 75 -2.62 -6.41 14.03
CA LEU A 75 -2.87 -6.91 12.67
C LEU A 75 -2.76 -5.79 11.62
N MET A 76 -3.23 -4.57 11.91
CA MET A 76 -3.04 -3.41 11.04
C MET A 76 -1.55 -3.10 10.84
N VAL A 77 -0.75 -3.10 11.91
CA VAL A 77 0.70 -2.88 11.83
C VAL A 77 1.38 -3.99 11.03
N GLN A 78 1.05 -5.25 11.28
CA GLN A 78 1.58 -6.38 10.53
C GLN A 78 1.19 -6.29 9.05
N PHE A 79 -0.05 -5.93 8.77
CA PHE A 79 -0.55 -5.76 7.40
C PHE A 79 0.23 -4.66 6.67
N VAL A 80 0.37 -3.46 7.24
CA VAL A 80 1.13 -2.35 6.63
C VAL A 80 2.57 -2.77 6.35
N LYS A 81 3.22 -3.48 7.28
CA LYS A 81 4.59 -3.99 7.12
C LYS A 81 4.72 -5.11 6.08
N SER A 82 3.62 -5.84 5.82
CA SER A 82 3.60 -6.90 4.81
C SER A 82 3.42 -6.37 3.38
N LEU A 83 3.04 -5.09 3.23
CA LEU A 83 2.88 -4.48 1.92
C LEU A 83 4.24 -4.37 1.24
N GLY A 84 4.33 -4.99 0.07
CA GLY A 84 5.57 -5.07 -0.69
C GLY A 84 5.98 -3.75 -1.34
N SER A 85 6.68 -3.84 -2.47
CA SER A 85 7.10 -2.63 -3.21
C SER A 85 5.90 -1.90 -3.81
N PRO A 86 5.71 -0.61 -3.49
CA PRO A 86 4.64 0.19 -4.06
C PRO A 86 4.94 0.59 -5.51
N VAL A 87 3.87 0.72 -6.29
CA VAL A 87 3.88 1.33 -7.62
C VAL A 87 2.94 2.53 -7.59
N ILE A 88 3.33 3.62 -8.25
CA ILE A 88 2.47 4.80 -8.38
C ILE A 88 1.18 4.39 -9.07
N ASP A 89 0.04 4.76 -8.48
CA ASP A 89 -1.29 4.46 -9.00
C ASP A 89 -2.20 5.68 -8.79
N ASP A 90 -2.88 6.10 -9.86
CA ASP A 90 -3.81 7.23 -9.82
C ASP A 90 -5.28 6.76 -9.76
N ALA A 91 -5.52 5.45 -9.71
CA ALA A 91 -6.88 4.90 -9.68
C ALA A 91 -7.55 5.12 -8.32
N ILE A 92 -8.84 5.42 -8.33
CA ILE A 92 -9.65 5.57 -7.11
C ILE A 92 -9.79 4.19 -6.43
N PRO A 93 -9.57 4.10 -5.12
CA PRO A 93 -9.79 2.85 -4.38
C PRO A 93 -11.23 2.37 -4.56
N ALA A 94 -11.40 1.12 -5.00
CA ALA A 94 -12.72 0.51 -5.09
C ALA A 94 -12.99 -0.28 -3.81
N GLY A 95 -14.08 0.06 -3.11
CA GLY A 95 -14.76 -0.75 -2.10
C GLY A 95 -13.93 -1.30 -0.93
N GLY A 96 -14.63 -1.70 0.13
CA GLY A 96 -14.04 -2.29 1.32
C GLY A 96 -13.76 -1.26 2.43
N TRP A 97 -13.23 -1.75 3.55
CA TRP A 97 -12.80 -0.89 4.63
C TRP A 97 -11.42 -0.28 4.35
N SER A 98 -11.18 0.88 4.93
CA SER A 98 -9.88 1.52 4.99
C SER A 98 -9.69 2.10 6.38
N PHE A 99 -8.44 2.26 6.79
CA PHE A 99 -8.11 2.99 8.00
C PHE A 99 -7.12 4.11 7.71
N THR A 100 -7.27 5.20 8.43
CA THR A 100 -6.42 6.39 8.32
C THR A 100 -5.69 6.60 9.63
N TYR A 101 -4.42 6.95 9.53
CA TYR A 101 -3.60 7.32 10.69
C TYR A 101 -2.73 8.52 10.38
N THR A 102 -2.32 9.24 11.43
CA THR A 102 -1.41 10.38 11.32
C THR A 102 0.04 9.90 11.39
N ALA A 103 0.82 10.26 10.39
CA ALA A 103 2.27 10.06 10.32
C ALA A 103 2.99 11.42 10.34
N PRO A 104 4.30 11.47 10.60
CA PRO A 104 5.07 12.72 10.56
C PRO A 104 5.01 13.47 9.23
N GLN A 105 4.74 12.77 8.14
CA GLN A 105 4.66 13.31 6.78
C GLN A 105 3.25 13.78 6.40
N GLY A 106 2.23 13.44 7.17
CA GLY A 106 0.82 13.72 6.88
C GLY A 106 -0.12 12.58 7.23
N GLN A 107 -1.30 12.56 6.65
CA GLN A 107 -2.28 11.50 6.88
C GLN A 107 -2.10 10.35 5.87
N VAL A 108 -2.07 9.12 6.37
CA VAL A 108 -1.98 7.92 5.55
C VAL A 108 -3.27 7.13 5.64
N THR A 109 -3.91 6.92 4.51
CA THR A 109 -5.07 6.01 4.38
C THR A 109 -4.63 4.72 3.71
N VAL A 110 -4.86 3.60 4.38
CA VAL A 110 -4.52 2.27 3.88
C VAL A 110 -5.79 1.47 3.65
N SER A 111 -5.88 0.82 2.50
CA SER A 111 -6.90 -0.16 2.15
C SER A 111 -6.25 -1.48 1.73
N SER A 112 -7.00 -2.45 1.24
CA SER A 112 -6.52 -3.81 0.95
C SER A 112 -5.22 -3.91 0.14
N ARG A 113 -4.99 -3.02 -0.82
CA ARG A 113 -3.80 -3.02 -1.69
C ARG A 113 -3.33 -1.62 -2.07
N ARG A 114 -3.81 -0.59 -1.39
CA ARG A 114 -3.48 0.80 -1.71
C ARG A 114 -3.16 1.57 -0.46
N ALA A 115 -2.24 2.51 -0.60
CA ALA A 115 -2.02 3.52 0.41
C ALA A 115 -1.98 4.89 -0.24
N VAL A 116 -2.57 5.86 0.44
CA VAL A 116 -2.59 7.26 0.05
C VAL A 116 -1.99 8.07 1.19
N LEU A 117 -0.92 8.81 0.90
CA LEU A 117 -0.39 9.82 1.80
C LEU A 117 -0.90 11.18 1.34
N GLN A 118 -1.65 11.85 2.19
CA GLN A 118 -2.03 13.24 2.01
C GLN A 118 -1.05 14.11 2.81
N LEU A 119 -0.28 14.92 2.08
CA LEU A 119 0.69 15.84 2.66
C LEU A 119 -0.01 17.11 3.20
N GLU A 120 0.69 17.86 4.04
CA GLU A 120 0.16 19.10 4.65
C GLU A 120 -0.19 20.18 3.62
N ASP A 121 0.50 20.22 2.48
CA ASP A 121 0.22 21.13 1.36
C ASP A 121 -1.02 20.74 0.52
N GLY A 122 -1.71 19.66 0.91
CA GLY A 122 -2.87 19.11 0.22
C GLY A 122 -2.54 18.19 -0.96
N SER A 123 -1.27 18.05 -1.32
CA SER A 123 -0.85 17.11 -2.34
C SER A 123 -1.02 15.65 -1.88
N ARG A 124 -1.19 14.73 -2.85
CA ARG A 124 -1.42 13.31 -2.57
C ARG A 124 -0.41 12.45 -3.28
N LEU A 125 0.13 11.48 -2.54
CA LEU A 125 0.91 10.38 -3.09
C LEU A 125 0.11 9.10 -2.92
N GLN A 126 -0.18 8.43 -4.02
CA GLN A 126 -0.94 7.19 -4.01
C GLN A 126 -0.12 6.06 -4.60
N ALA A 127 -0.20 4.91 -3.98
CA ALA A 127 0.49 3.72 -4.44
C ALA A 127 -0.39 2.47 -4.36
N TYR A 128 -0.18 1.57 -5.31
CA TYR A 128 -0.71 0.21 -5.32
C TYR A 128 0.38 -0.78 -4.93
N PHE A 129 -0.01 -1.83 -4.19
CA PHE A 129 0.88 -2.90 -3.74
C PHE A 129 0.47 -4.23 -4.37
N TYR A 130 1.37 -4.82 -5.14
CA TYR A 130 1.12 -6.13 -5.78
C TYR A 130 1.15 -7.28 -4.77
N HIS A 131 1.93 -7.13 -3.71
CA HIS A 131 2.13 -8.15 -2.69
C HIS A 131 1.66 -7.63 -1.34
N SER A 132 0.85 -8.43 -0.68
CA SER A 132 0.49 -8.30 0.73
C SER A 132 0.40 -9.70 1.31
N ASP A 133 0.62 -9.84 2.60
CA ASP A 133 0.38 -11.10 3.30
C ASP A 133 -1.14 -11.36 3.34
N LYS A 134 -1.57 -12.38 2.60
CA LYS A 134 -3.00 -12.72 2.46
C LYS A 134 -3.58 -13.23 3.78
N GLU A 135 -2.78 -13.93 4.58
CA GLU A 135 -3.25 -14.46 5.84
C GLU A 135 -3.45 -13.34 6.87
N VAL A 136 -2.48 -12.43 6.97
CA VAL A 136 -2.61 -11.25 7.82
C VAL A 136 -3.80 -10.39 7.39
N TYR A 137 -3.98 -10.18 6.07
CA TYR A 137 -5.13 -9.45 5.55
C TYR A 137 -6.46 -10.11 5.93
N LYS A 138 -6.56 -11.44 5.77
CA LYS A 138 -7.77 -12.19 6.11
C LYS A 138 -8.09 -12.08 7.59
N GLN A 139 -7.11 -12.27 8.47
CA GLN A 139 -7.29 -12.14 9.92
C GLN A 139 -7.71 -10.72 10.31
N LEU A 140 -7.15 -9.70 9.66
CA LEU A 140 -7.53 -8.32 9.87
C LEU A 140 -8.96 -8.05 9.40
N ASP A 141 -9.34 -8.56 8.23
CA ASP A 141 -10.68 -8.41 7.66
C ASP A 141 -11.75 -9.06 8.58
N GLU A 142 -11.48 -10.26 9.08
CA GLU A 142 -12.32 -10.96 10.05
C GLU A 142 -12.45 -10.18 11.37
N GLU A 143 -11.36 -9.64 11.90
CA GLU A 143 -11.36 -8.89 13.15
C GLU A 143 -12.10 -7.55 13.01
N ILE A 144 -11.90 -6.85 11.89
CA ILE A 144 -12.62 -5.61 11.58
C ILE A 144 -14.12 -5.90 11.39
N GLY A 145 -14.47 -6.94 10.62
CA GLY A 145 -15.84 -7.39 10.43
C GLY A 145 -16.53 -7.64 11.77
N ARG A 146 -15.91 -8.41 12.67
CA ARG A 146 -16.43 -8.67 14.01
C ARG A 146 -16.70 -7.39 14.81
N LEU A 147 -15.81 -6.39 14.74
CA LEU A 147 -16.01 -5.10 15.44
C LEU A 147 -17.21 -4.33 14.87
N PHE A 148 -17.44 -4.41 13.56
CA PHE A 148 -18.62 -3.79 12.93
C PHE A 148 -19.90 -4.50 13.33
N ASP A 149 -19.93 -5.83 13.32
CA ASP A 149 -21.10 -6.64 13.69
C ASP A 149 -21.49 -6.40 15.15
N GLU A 150 -20.55 -6.47 16.09
CA GLU A 150 -20.79 -6.20 17.49
C GLU A 150 -21.35 -4.79 17.74
N LYS A 151 -20.90 -3.82 16.94
CA LYS A 151 -21.39 -2.45 17.07
C LYS A 151 -22.76 -2.25 16.44
N ALA A 152 -23.03 -2.88 15.29
CA ALA A 152 -24.32 -2.86 14.65
C ALA A 152 -25.40 -3.48 15.56
N GLU A 153 -25.12 -4.64 16.16
CA GLU A 153 -26.01 -5.28 17.14
C GLU A 153 -26.33 -4.37 18.32
N ARG A 154 -25.31 -3.69 18.88
CA ARG A 154 -25.52 -2.73 19.99
C ARG A 154 -26.37 -1.52 19.59
N GLN A 155 -26.41 -1.18 18.31
CA GLN A 155 -27.21 -0.09 17.76
C GLN A 155 -28.59 -0.56 17.28
N GLY A 156 -28.91 -1.86 17.36
CA GLY A 156 -30.13 -2.45 16.84
C GLY A 156 -30.24 -2.37 15.30
N LEU A 157 -29.10 -2.33 14.62
CA LEU A 157 -29.03 -2.29 13.16
C LEU A 157 -28.82 -3.72 12.65
N GLU A 158 -29.73 -4.21 11.81
CA GLU A 158 -29.48 -5.42 11.04
C GLU A 158 -28.55 -5.08 9.87
N LEU A 159 -27.31 -5.58 9.91
CA LEU A 159 -26.43 -5.55 8.76
C LEU A 159 -26.85 -6.70 7.84
N GLU A 160 -27.45 -6.39 6.70
CA GLU A 160 -27.69 -7.40 5.66
C GLU A 160 -26.36 -7.98 5.24
N SER A 161 -26.12 -9.24 5.63
CA SER A 161 -24.97 -10.02 5.13
C SER A 161 -25.20 -10.28 3.64
N LYS A 162 -24.46 -9.58 2.79
CA LYS A 162 -24.33 -9.90 1.36
C LYS A 162 -23.12 -10.77 1.10
#